data_f3d56692c09449e0a85aefe510656ba1
#
_entry.id   f3d56692c09449e0a85aefe510656ba1
#
_cell.length_a   1.000
_cell.length_b   1.000
_cell.length_c   1.000
_cell.angle_alpha   90.00
_cell.angle_beta   90.00
_cell.angle_gamma   90.00
#
_symmetry.space_group_name_H-M   'P 1'
#
loop_
_entity.id
_entity.type
_entity.pdbx_description
1 polymer ?
#
loop_
_entity_poly.entity_id
_entity_poly.type
_entity_poly.pdbx_seq_one_letter_code
_entity_poly.pdbx_strand_id
1 'polypeptide(L)'
;ELEAMRIKAELDEFGYVMATIPSNIDKEVPAIGFIAHVDTSPDASGKDVKPQIIENYQGGDIMLNAEKDIVLRVSDFPEMQNYIGKTMITTDGTTLLGADDKGGVAAIMYAAQYLMEHPEVKHGDIKIGFTPDEEVGRGVVKFDVKKFGAKYAYTIDGGEIGELEYENFNAAGAKIHIQGANIHPG
;
A
#
# COMPACT_ATOMS: atom_id res chain seq x y z
N GLU A 1 -6.83 12.54 10.10
CA GLU A 1 -7.90 12.49 9.08
C GLU A 1 -9.05 11.58 9.52
N LEU A 2 -8.84 10.35 10.01
CA LEU A 2 -9.90 9.48 10.55
C LEU A 2 -10.74 10.17 11.64
N GLU A 3 -10.10 10.85 12.57
CA GLU A 3 -10.81 11.62 13.62
C GLU A 3 -11.65 12.78 13.06
N ALA A 4 -11.21 13.42 11.98
CA ALA A 4 -11.99 14.42 11.28
C ALA A 4 -13.28 13.84 10.67
N MET A 5 -13.27 12.56 10.31
CA MET A 5 -14.45 11.79 9.88
C MET A 5 -15.26 11.23 11.06
N ARG A 6 -14.90 11.56 12.31
CA ARG A 6 -15.50 11.03 13.55
C ARG A 6 -15.26 9.52 13.74
N ILE A 7 -14.24 8.98 13.13
CA ILE A 7 -13.79 7.60 13.31
C ILE A 7 -12.69 7.62 14.36
N LYS A 8 -12.93 6.98 15.51
CA LYS A 8 -11.92 6.90 16.57
C LYS A 8 -10.76 6.03 16.08
N ALA A 9 -9.57 6.59 16.06
CA ALA A 9 -8.33 5.92 15.70
C ALA A 9 -7.35 5.93 16.87
N GLU A 10 -6.54 4.90 16.94
CA GLU A 10 -5.45 4.76 17.90
C GLU A 10 -4.15 4.54 17.14
N LEU A 11 -3.14 5.34 17.46
CA LEU A 11 -1.75 5.15 17.03
C LEU A 11 -0.98 4.59 18.21
N ASP A 12 -0.38 3.42 18.04
CA ASP A 12 0.41 2.80 19.09
C ASP A 12 1.89 3.26 19.06
N GLU A 13 2.65 2.80 20.05
CA GLU A 13 4.07 3.14 20.21
C GLU A 13 4.98 2.56 19.10
N PHE A 14 4.49 1.61 18.32
CA PHE A 14 5.20 0.97 17.21
C PHE A 14 4.85 1.58 15.85
N GLY A 15 3.89 2.49 15.79
CA GLY A 15 3.47 3.18 14.57
C GLY A 15 2.28 2.53 13.86
N TYR A 16 1.62 1.53 14.46
CA TYR A 16 0.39 0.98 13.90
C TYR A 16 -0.80 1.89 14.21
N VAL A 17 -1.63 2.11 13.21
CA VAL A 17 -2.93 2.78 13.39
C VAL A 17 -4.03 1.75 13.30
N MET A 18 -4.91 1.74 14.30
CA MET A 18 -6.11 0.90 14.30
C MET A 18 -7.35 1.76 14.51
N ALA A 19 -8.38 1.51 13.70
CA ALA A 19 -9.66 2.18 13.81
C ALA A 19 -10.82 1.23 13.54
N THR A 20 -12.02 1.63 13.94
CA THR A 20 -13.24 0.86 13.69
C THR A 20 -14.36 1.78 13.24
N ILE A 21 -15.01 1.44 12.12
CA ILE A 21 -16.32 1.98 11.76
C ILE A 21 -17.34 1.00 12.34
N PRO A 22 -18.16 1.43 13.32
CA PRO A 22 -19.14 0.56 13.95
C PRO A 22 -20.22 0.10 12.98
N SER A 23 -20.71 -1.12 13.18
CA SER A 23 -21.86 -1.66 12.45
C SER A 23 -23.06 -0.73 12.49
N ASN A 24 -23.77 -0.61 11.38
CA ASN A 24 -25.03 0.12 11.27
C ASN A 24 -26.24 -0.81 10.98
N ILE A 25 -26.11 -2.09 11.32
CA ILE A 25 -27.18 -3.10 11.22
C ILE A 25 -27.43 -3.76 12.57
N ASP A 26 -28.66 -4.19 12.80
CA ASP A 26 -29.06 -4.89 14.03
C ASP A 26 -28.73 -6.40 14.02
N LYS A 27 -28.07 -6.87 12.98
CA LYS A 27 -27.68 -8.29 12.83
C LYS A 27 -26.22 -8.46 13.22
N GLU A 28 -25.94 -9.46 14.04
CA GLU A 28 -24.57 -9.87 14.30
C GLU A 28 -23.95 -10.51 13.06
N VAL A 29 -22.86 -9.91 12.58
CA VAL A 29 -22.06 -10.38 11.45
C VAL A 29 -20.58 -10.29 11.80
N PRO A 30 -19.73 -11.12 11.18
CA PRO A 30 -18.29 -11.01 11.42
C PRO A 30 -17.76 -9.65 11.02
N ALA A 31 -16.86 -9.10 11.85
CA ALA A 31 -16.09 -7.92 11.46
C ALA A 31 -15.12 -8.26 10.33
N ILE A 32 -15.01 -7.35 9.37
CA ILE A 32 -14.01 -7.43 8.29
C ILE A 32 -12.97 -6.32 8.48
N GLY A 33 -11.75 -6.57 8.01
CA GLY A 33 -10.66 -5.62 8.11
C GLY A 33 -10.11 -5.22 6.74
N PHE A 34 -9.61 -3.99 6.66
CA PHE A 34 -8.82 -3.50 5.54
C PHE A 34 -7.50 -2.97 6.09
N ILE A 35 -6.41 -3.38 5.46
CA ILE A 35 -5.05 -3.09 5.89
C ILE A 35 -4.28 -2.53 4.71
N ALA A 36 -3.44 -1.53 4.96
CA ALA A 36 -2.48 -0.97 4.02
C ALA A 36 -1.23 -0.53 4.78
N HIS A 37 -0.07 -0.49 4.11
CA HIS A 37 1.13 0.01 4.75
C HIS A 37 1.41 1.48 4.42
N VAL A 38 2.13 2.17 5.30
CA VAL A 38 2.39 3.61 5.18
C VAL A 38 3.83 3.95 4.83
N ASP A 39 4.74 3.00 4.99
CA ASP A 39 6.13 3.15 4.58
C ASP A 39 6.30 2.99 3.07
N THR A 40 7.45 3.36 2.59
CA THR A 40 7.88 3.21 1.19
C THR A 40 9.25 2.55 1.16
N SER A 41 9.56 1.88 0.05
CA SER A 41 10.83 1.19 -0.13
C SER A 41 12.03 2.10 0.23
N PRO A 42 13.00 1.57 0.99
CA PRO A 42 14.24 2.29 1.30
C PRO A 42 15.19 2.40 0.12
N ASP A 43 14.92 1.75 -1.02
CA ASP A 43 15.82 1.69 -2.17
C ASP A 43 15.95 3.05 -2.89
N ALA A 44 14.95 3.92 -2.77
CA ALA A 44 14.99 5.27 -3.30
C ALA A 44 14.25 6.26 -2.38
N SER A 45 14.55 7.56 -2.56
CA SER A 45 13.93 8.60 -1.75
C SER A 45 12.43 8.74 -2.04
N GLY A 46 11.62 8.77 -0.98
CA GLY A 46 10.21 9.19 -1.00
C GLY A 46 9.99 10.62 -0.49
N LYS A 47 11.07 11.45 -0.40
CA LYS A 47 10.98 12.81 0.12
C LYS A 47 10.73 13.82 -1.00
N ASP A 48 9.84 14.78 -0.72
CA ASP A 48 9.50 15.87 -1.63
C ASP A 48 9.00 15.39 -3.00
N VAL A 49 8.14 14.36 -2.95
CA VAL A 49 7.53 13.75 -4.15
C VAL A 49 6.75 14.80 -4.96
N LYS A 50 7.00 14.82 -6.27
CA LYS A 50 6.33 15.71 -7.21
C LYS A 50 5.41 14.91 -8.13
N PRO A 51 4.16 14.65 -7.73
CA PRO A 51 3.24 13.87 -8.54
C PRO A 51 2.86 14.62 -9.80
N GLN A 52 2.74 13.88 -10.91
CA GLN A 52 2.27 14.36 -12.21
C GLN A 52 1.05 13.55 -12.62
N ILE A 53 -0.01 14.23 -13.04
CA ILE A 53 -1.25 13.60 -13.49
C ILE A 53 -1.27 13.65 -15.02
N ILE A 54 -1.38 12.47 -15.64
CA ILE A 54 -1.46 12.30 -17.08
C ILE A 54 -2.86 11.81 -17.38
N GLU A 55 -3.72 12.72 -17.74
CA GLU A 55 -5.10 12.39 -18.09
C GLU A 55 -5.15 11.72 -19.47
N ASN A 56 -6.01 10.70 -19.58
CA ASN A 56 -6.29 10.02 -20.84
C ASN A 56 -5.01 9.65 -21.61
N TYR A 57 -4.14 8.86 -20.97
CA TYR A 57 -2.86 8.44 -21.57
C TYR A 57 -3.06 7.84 -22.95
N GLN A 58 -2.33 8.37 -23.96
CA GLN A 58 -2.50 7.99 -25.35
C GLN A 58 -1.52 6.91 -25.83
N GLY A 59 -0.73 6.35 -24.92
CA GLY A 59 0.37 5.44 -25.25
C GLY A 59 1.69 6.19 -25.53
N GLY A 60 2.77 5.43 -25.67
CA GLY A 60 4.11 5.95 -25.89
C GLY A 60 4.85 6.32 -24.61
N ASP A 61 6.07 6.81 -24.78
CA ASP A 61 6.95 7.20 -23.69
C ASP A 61 6.44 8.47 -22.98
N ILE A 62 6.71 8.56 -21.67
CA ILE A 62 6.34 9.69 -20.85
C ILE A 62 7.61 10.43 -20.40
N MET A 63 7.76 11.69 -20.78
CA MET A 63 8.81 12.56 -20.28
C MET A 63 8.49 12.95 -18.83
N LEU A 64 9.19 12.38 -17.86
CA LEU A 64 9.02 12.69 -16.45
C LEU A 64 9.76 13.98 -16.06
N ASN A 65 10.97 14.17 -16.59
CA ASN A 65 11.81 15.32 -16.27
C ASN A 65 12.72 15.67 -17.45
N ALA A 66 12.40 16.76 -18.13
CA ALA A 66 13.16 17.20 -19.31
C ALA A 66 14.56 17.73 -18.94
N GLU A 67 14.72 18.36 -17.77
CA GLU A 67 16.02 18.90 -17.34
C GLU A 67 17.03 17.79 -17.04
N LYS A 68 16.55 16.64 -16.57
CA LYS A 68 17.37 15.49 -16.20
C LYS A 68 17.33 14.35 -17.22
N ASP A 69 16.64 14.56 -18.33
CA ASP A 69 16.41 13.54 -19.38
C ASP A 69 15.84 12.22 -18.83
N ILE A 70 14.89 12.32 -17.88
CA ILE A 70 14.25 11.14 -17.29
C ILE A 70 12.97 10.82 -18.05
N VAL A 71 12.94 9.65 -18.68
CA VAL A 71 11.82 9.19 -19.50
C VAL A 71 11.35 7.84 -19.02
N LEU A 72 10.05 7.70 -18.81
CA LEU A 72 9.41 6.40 -18.59
C LEU A 72 9.10 5.79 -19.96
N ARG A 73 9.84 4.74 -20.33
CA ARG A 73 9.78 4.19 -21.69
C ARG A 73 8.90 2.95 -21.75
N VAL A 74 8.08 2.88 -22.78
CA VAL A 74 7.28 1.69 -23.07
C VAL A 74 8.17 0.46 -23.36
N SER A 75 9.37 0.66 -23.90
CA SER A 75 10.33 -0.44 -24.10
C SER A 75 10.76 -1.11 -22.79
N ASP A 76 10.81 -0.34 -21.71
CA ASP A 76 11.26 -0.81 -20.40
C ASP A 76 10.08 -1.31 -19.55
N PHE A 77 8.89 -0.73 -19.79
CA PHE A 77 7.64 -1.03 -19.08
C PHE A 77 6.49 -1.23 -20.09
N PRO A 78 6.46 -2.36 -20.82
CA PRO A 78 5.46 -2.61 -21.86
C PRO A 78 4.02 -2.67 -21.36
N GLU A 79 3.80 -2.97 -20.08
CA GLU A 79 2.51 -2.96 -19.40
C GLU A 79 1.82 -1.59 -19.42
N MET A 80 2.56 -0.50 -19.63
CA MET A 80 1.98 0.84 -19.82
C MET A 80 0.93 0.87 -20.92
N GLN A 81 1.03 0.00 -21.93
CA GLN A 81 0.05 -0.11 -23.00
C GLN A 81 -1.34 -0.52 -22.53
N ASN A 82 -1.44 -1.21 -21.38
CA ASN A 82 -2.71 -1.63 -20.78
C ASN A 82 -3.49 -0.42 -20.21
N TYR A 83 -2.83 0.71 -20.04
CA TYR A 83 -3.41 1.91 -19.42
C TYR A 83 -3.77 3.01 -20.42
N ILE A 84 -3.75 2.72 -21.74
CA ILE A 84 -4.21 3.67 -22.78
C ILE A 84 -5.66 4.07 -22.48
N GLY A 85 -5.93 5.37 -22.51
CA GLY A 85 -7.23 5.94 -22.17
C GLY A 85 -7.49 6.11 -20.68
N LYS A 86 -6.57 5.68 -19.81
CA LYS A 86 -6.68 5.87 -18.36
C LYS A 86 -5.92 7.12 -17.89
N THR A 87 -6.28 7.61 -16.73
CA THR A 87 -5.49 8.61 -16.02
C THR A 87 -4.37 7.89 -15.26
N MET A 88 -3.15 8.34 -15.48
CA MET A 88 -1.96 7.81 -14.78
C MET A 88 -1.40 8.89 -13.84
N ILE A 89 -0.81 8.44 -12.75
CA ILE A 89 -0.08 9.31 -11.83
C ILE A 89 1.37 8.82 -11.79
N THR A 90 2.31 9.72 -12.05
CA THR A 90 3.76 9.48 -12.00
C THR A 90 4.44 10.50 -11.09
N THR A 91 5.76 10.37 -10.88
CA THR A 91 6.59 11.44 -10.33
C THR A 91 7.37 12.14 -11.45
N ASP A 92 8.22 13.10 -11.06
CA ASP A 92 9.24 13.65 -11.95
C ASP A 92 10.45 12.70 -12.13
N GLY A 93 10.38 11.47 -11.67
CA GLY A 93 11.42 10.45 -11.77
C GLY A 93 12.61 10.65 -10.83
N THR A 94 12.59 11.65 -9.95
CA THR A 94 13.68 11.89 -8.98
C THR A 94 13.41 11.24 -7.63
N THR A 95 12.20 10.75 -7.42
CA THR A 95 11.77 10.06 -6.20
C THR A 95 10.89 8.88 -6.52
N LEU A 96 10.64 8.02 -5.52
CA LEU A 96 9.49 7.12 -5.56
C LEU A 96 8.18 7.91 -5.65
N LEU A 97 7.14 7.34 -6.26
CA LEU A 97 5.78 7.86 -6.17
C LEU A 97 5.17 7.55 -4.79
N GLY A 98 5.41 6.35 -4.28
CA GLY A 98 4.83 5.85 -3.04
C GLY A 98 3.38 5.38 -3.22
N ALA A 99 2.97 5.03 -4.46
CA ALA A 99 1.66 4.43 -4.70
C ALA A 99 1.54 3.06 -4.00
N ASP A 100 2.64 2.37 -3.92
CA ASP A 100 2.87 1.24 -3.00
C ASP A 100 3.35 1.81 -1.64
N ASP A 101 2.53 1.77 -0.59
CA ASP A 101 1.10 1.39 -0.64
C ASP A 101 0.16 2.55 -0.23
N LYS A 102 0.53 3.80 -0.52
CA LYS A 102 -0.37 4.94 -0.25
C LYS A 102 -1.62 4.92 -1.13
N GLY A 103 -1.60 4.14 -2.22
CA GLY A 103 -2.79 3.85 -3.01
C GLY A 103 -3.84 3.10 -2.19
N GLY A 104 -3.43 2.03 -1.49
CA GLY A 104 -4.29 1.28 -0.58
C GLY A 104 -4.76 2.13 0.60
N VAL A 105 -3.85 2.91 1.19
CA VAL A 105 -4.24 3.88 2.25
C VAL A 105 -5.32 4.84 1.75
N ALA A 106 -5.16 5.42 0.56
CA ALA A 106 -6.14 6.35 -0.01
C ALA A 106 -7.48 5.67 -0.31
N ALA A 107 -7.45 4.44 -0.83
CA ALA A 107 -8.66 3.66 -1.11
C ALA A 107 -9.45 3.36 0.18
N ILE A 108 -8.76 2.93 1.24
CA ILE A 108 -9.37 2.67 2.55
C ILE A 108 -9.96 3.96 3.14
N MET A 109 -9.21 5.06 3.09
CA MET A 109 -9.66 6.34 3.62
C MET A 109 -10.89 6.88 2.86
N TYR A 110 -10.89 6.75 1.53
CA TYR A 110 -12.05 7.16 0.73
C TYR A 110 -13.28 6.28 1.01
N ALA A 111 -13.09 4.96 1.12
CA ALA A 111 -14.17 4.05 1.48
C ALA A 111 -14.75 4.37 2.87
N ALA A 112 -13.88 4.67 3.83
CA ALA A 112 -14.28 5.08 5.17
C ALA A 112 -15.11 6.38 5.14
N GLN A 113 -14.64 7.38 4.41
CA GLN A 113 -15.37 8.64 4.23
C GLN A 113 -16.74 8.39 3.60
N TYR A 114 -16.78 7.60 2.52
CA TYR A 114 -18.02 7.29 1.82
C TYR A 114 -19.04 6.64 2.75
N LEU A 115 -18.62 5.66 3.56
CA LEU A 115 -19.52 4.98 4.50
C LEU A 115 -20.03 5.92 5.61
N MET A 116 -19.21 6.85 6.06
CA MET A 116 -19.63 7.84 7.06
C MET A 116 -20.62 8.87 6.49
N GLU A 117 -20.52 9.19 5.20
CA GLU A 117 -21.41 10.11 4.50
C GLU A 117 -22.70 9.42 4.00
N HIS A 118 -22.69 8.08 3.90
CA HIS A 118 -23.79 7.26 3.36
C HIS A 118 -24.31 6.22 4.35
N PRO A 119 -24.99 6.61 5.42
CA PRO A 119 -25.47 5.69 6.46
C PRO A 119 -26.53 4.70 5.96
N GLU A 120 -27.08 4.90 4.77
CA GLU A 120 -27.96 3.95 4.08
C GLU A 120 -27.21 2.71 3.61
N VAL A 121 -25.91 2.77 3.39
CA VAL A 121 -25.07 1.60 3.06
C VAL A 121 -24.90 0.75 4.31
N LYS A 122 -25.48 -0.44 4.28
CA LYS A 122 -25.53 -1.35 5.45
C LYS A 122 -24.25 -2.20 5.53
N HIS A 123 -23.62 -2.18 6.72
CA HIS A 123 -22.38 -2.92 6.97
C HIS A 123 -22.29 -3.38 8.43
N GLY A 124 -21.51 -4.44 8.67
CA GLY A 124 -21.04 -4.83 9.99
C GLY A 124 -19.88 -3.94 10.47
N ASP A 125 -19.22 -4.33 11.55
CA ASP A 125 -17.99 -3.64 11.97
C ASP A 125 -16.92 -3.74 10.88
N ILE A 126 -16.34 -2.60 10.53
CA ILE A 126 -15.21 -2.49 9.61
C ILE A 126 -13.98 -2.05 10.40
N LYS A 127 -12.95 -2.88 10.38
CA LYS A 127 -11.66 -2.60 11.03
C LYS A 127 -10.70 -2.01 10.00
N ILE A 128 -10.01 -0.96 10.38
CA ILE A 128 -8.98 -0.31 9.56
C ILE A 128 -7.65 -0.48 10.27
N GLY A 129 -6.64 -0.95 9.56
CA GLY A 129 -5.28 -1.07 10.03
C GLY A 129 -4.30 -0.40 9.09
N PHE A 130 -3.43 0.47 9.61
CA PHE A 130 -2.27 0.95 8.86
C PHE A 130 -1.01 0.48 9.53
N THR A 131 -0.10 -0.08 8.74
CA THR A 131 1.11 -0.74 9.23
C THR A 131 2.37 -0.01 8.78
N PRO A 132 3.40 0.07 9.62
CA PRO A 132 4.74 0.49 9.23
C PRO A 132 5.58 -0.71 8.80
N ASP A 133 6.78 -0.46 8.23
CA ASP A 133 7.86 -1.44 8.04
C ASP A 133 7.53 -2.64 7.15
N GLU A 134 6.52 -2.53 6.26
CA GLU A 134 6.18 -3.61 5.32
C GLU A 134 7.34 -3.86 4.36
N GLU A 135 7.87 -2.83 3.76
CA GLU A 135 8.93 -2.83 2.75
C GLU A 135 10.29 -3.40 3.23
N VAL A 136 10.42 -3.55 4.52
CA VAL A 136 11.58 -4.21 5.16
C VAL A 136 11.22 -5.56 5.79
N GLY A 137 10.04 -6.11 5.46
CA GLY A 137 9.56 -7.41 5.91
C GLY A 137 9.20 -7.46 7.40
N ARG A 138 8.84 -6.34 8.01
CA ARG A 138 8.54 -6.24 9.45
C ARG A 138 7.13 -5.75 9.75
N GLY A 139 6.31 -5.53 8.73
CA GLY A 139 4.98 -4.94 8.84
C GLY A 139 4.03 -5.65 9.81
N VAL A 140 4.23 -6.93 10.08
CA VAL A 140 3.34 -7.71 10.99
C VAL A 140 3.96 -8.03 12.37
N VAL A 141 5.22 -7.65 12.61
CA VAL A 141 5.99 -8.13 13.79
C VAL A 141 5.34 -7.72 15.11
N LYS A 142 4.71 -6.56 15.18
CA LYS A 142 4.04 -6.03 16.37
C LYS A 142 2.54 -5.81 16.18
N PHE A 143 1.97 -6.25 15.06
CA PHE A 143 0.55 -6.09 14.79
C PHE A 143 -0.28 -6.95 15.75
N ASP A 144 -1.11 -6.33 16.57
CA ASP A 144 -1.98 -7.03 17.51
C ASP A 144 -3.28 -7.49 16.82
N VAL A 145 -3.23 -8.71 16.29
CA VAL A 145 -4.36 -9.36 15.60
C VAL A 145 -5.61 -9.45 16.49
N LYS A 146 -5.43 -9.67 17.80
CA LYS A 146 -6.57 -9.79 18.74
C LYS A 146 -7.23 -8.44 18.96
N LYS A 147 -6.44 -7.39 19.14
CA LYS A 147 -6.92 -6.03 19.28
C LYS A 147 -7.60 -5.55 17.99
N PHE A 148 -7.03 -5.87 16.84
CA PHE A 148 -7.62 -5.55 15.52
C PHE A 148 -9.02 -6.16 15.38
N GLY A 149 -9.20 -7.41 15.78
CA GLY A 149 -10.50 -8.03 16.00
C GLY A 149 -11.35 -8.28 14.75
N ALA A 150 -10.75 -8.27 13.56
CA ALA A 150 -11.40 -8.71 12.33
C ALA A 150 -11.39 -10.23 12.22
N LYS A 151 -12.48 -10.83 11.73
CA LYS A 151 -12.51 -12.26 11.40
C LYS A 151 -11.81 -12.57 10.09
N TYR A 152 -11.94 -11.67 9.12
CA TYR A 152 -11.27 -11.70 7.83
C TYR A 152 -10.71 -10.31 7.57
N ALA A 153 -9.57 -10.24 6.89
CA ALA A 153 -8.99 -8.98 6.48
C ALA A 153 -8.47 -9.07 5.05
N TYR A 154 -8.52 -7.93 4.37
CA TYR A 154 -7.94 -7.73 3.05
C TYR A 154 -6.81 -6.72 3.19
N THR A 155 -5.63 -7.08 2.71
CA THR A 155 -4.56 -6.12 2.50
C THR A 155 -4.79 -5.48 1.13
N ILE A 156 -4.90 -4.17 1.12
CA ILE A 156 -5.10 -3.38 -0.11
C ILE A 156 -3.73 -2.88 -0.52
N ASP A 157 -3.07 -3.66 -1.35
CA ASP A 157 -1.69 -3.41 -1.75
C ASP A 157 -1.56 -3.49 -3.29
N GLY A 158 -0.38 -3.15 -3.82
CA GLY A 158 -0.13 -3.05 -5.24
C GLY A 158 -0.47 -4.31 -6.03
N GLY A 159 -0.60 -4.16 -7.34
CA GLY A 159 -0.97 -5.21 -8.28
C GLY A 159 -1.82 -4.66 -9.42
N GLU A 160 -2.29 -5.56 -10.28
CA GLU A 160 -3.18 -5.17 -11.37
C GLU A 160 -4.61 -4.88 -10.86
N ILE A 161 -5.30 -3.98 -11.56
CA ILE A 161 -6.67 -3.62 -11.18
C ILE A 161 -7.60 -4.84 -11.31
N GLY A 162 -8.23 -5.22 -10.20
CA GLY A 162 -9.18 -6.33 -10.13
C GLY A 162 -8.54 -7.67 -9.75
N GLU A 163 -7.25 -7.70 -9.48
CA GLU A 163 -6.57 -8.85 -8.93
C GLU A 163 -7.00 -9.12 -7.48
N LEU A 164 -7.18 -10.38 -7.16
CA LEU A 164 -7.44 -10.85 -5.81
C LEU A 164 -6.58 -12.09 -5.54
N GLU A 165 -5.59 -11.93 -4.68
CA GLU A 165 -4.81 -13.03 -4.16
C GLU A 165 -5.45 -13.60 -2.90
N TYR A 166 -5.69 -14.91 -2.86
CA TYR A 166 -6.31 -15.60 -1.71
C TYR A 166 -5.53 -16.82 -1.26
N GLU A 167 -4.36 -17.05 -1.86
CA GLU A 167 -3.41 -18.08 -1.49
C GLU A 167 -2.06 -17.46 -1.15
N ASN A 168 -1.34 -18.06 -0.23
CA ASN A 168 0.01 -17.68 0.10
C ASN A 168 0.99 -18.82 -0.18
N PHE A 169 2.26 -18.51 -0.24
CA PHE A 169 3.33 -19.48 -0.44
C PHE A 169 4.27 -19.49 0.77
N ASN A 170 5.00 -20.58 0.91
CA ASN A 170 6.07 -20.68 1.91
C ASN A 170 7.38 -20.19 1.30
N ALA A 171 8.07 -19.30 2.01
CA ALA A 171 9.40 -18.84 1.63
C ALA A 171 10.39 -19.07 2.76
N ALA A 172 11.64 -19.33 2.40
CA ALA A 172 12.74 -19.41 3.33
C ALA A 172 13.96 -18.71 2.75
N GLY A 173 14.65 -17.95 3.58
CA GLY A 173 15.93 -17.32 3.25
C GLY A 173 17.05 -17.91 4.09
N ALA A 174 18.25 -18.01 3.51
CA ALA A 174 19.45 -18.39 4.24
C ALA A 174 20.57 -17.37 4.00
N LYS A 175 21.23 -16.99 5.09
CA LYS A 175 22.43 -16.17 5.03
C LYS A 175 23.61 -17.03 5.47
N ILE A 176 24.54 -17.33 4.55
CA ILE A 176 25.69 -18.18 4.80
C ILE A 176 26.93 -17.29 4.92
N HIS A 177 27.58 -17.36 6.07
CA HIS A 177 28.88 -16.71 6.28
C HIS A 177 29.97 -17.77 6.33
N ILE A 178 30.92 -17.70 5.38
CA ILE A 178 32.06 -18.65 5.30
C ILE A 178 33.32 -17.90 5.68
N GLN A 179 33.92 -18.29 6.78
CA GLN A 179 35.23 -17.81 7.22
C GLN A 179 36.29 -18.85 6.86
N GLY A 180 37.09 -18.55 5.87
CA GLY A 180 38.22 -19.37 5.46
C GLY A 180 39.54 -18.87 6.06
N ALA A 181 40.55 -19.71 6.08
CA ALA A 181 41.94 -19.30 6.27
C ALA A 181 42.62 -19.19 4.90
N ASN A 182 43.21 -18.02 4.62
CA ASN A 182 43.97 -17.84 3.41
C ASN A 182 45.31 -18.53 3.55
N ILE A 183 45.55 -19.54 2.73
CA ILE A 183 46.81 -20.23 2.64
C ILE A 183 47.37 -20.00 1.23
N HIS A 184 48.63 -19.62 1.16
CA HIS A 184 49.32 -19.49 -0.13
C HIS A 184 49.41 -20.86 -0.79
N PRO A 185 49.03 -21.02 -2.07
CA PRO A 185 48.97 -22.32 -2.73
C PRO A 185 50.33 -22.88 -3.17
N GLY A 186 51.40 -22.34 -2.62
CA GLY A 186 52.78 -22.76 -2.91
C GLY A 186 53.43 -23.57 -1.82
#